data_5531974c61af3dd86d7b72a175f5761a
#
_entry.id   5531974c61af3dd86d7b72a175f5761a
#
_cell.length_a   1.000
_cell.length_b   1.000
_cell.length_c   1.000
_cell.angle_alpha   90.00
_cell.angle_beta   90.00
_cell.angle_gamma   90.00
#
_symmetry.space_group_name_H-M   'P 1'
#
loop_
_entity.id
_entity.type
_entity.pdbx_description
1 polymer ?
#
loop_
_entity_poly.entity_id
_entity_poly.type
_entity_poly.pdbx_seq_one_letter_code
_entity_poly.pdbx_strand_id
1 'polypeptide(L)'
;SLQLAPIPCDQLMLMVRGKDKLSAADLLDCFGFDGAESPTVAAYLRDVITTGLTEEQRWLLLRWCTARSALPANGLAKRVTLLRKVTPSDATPDQWLPEAHTCTGEVELPEYSCREALQRQLLRALEEMVGGARFGML
;
A
#
# COMPACT_ATOMS: atom_id res chain seq x y z
N SER A 1 -18.58 33.01 9.49
CA SER A 1 -18.46 32.90 9.30
C SER A 1 -18.18 33.15 9.14
N LEU A 2 -17.79 33.19 9.10
CA LEU A 2 -17.50 33.22 8.77
C LEU A 2 -17.61 33.13 8.30
N GLN A 3 -18.02 33.42 8.27
CA GLN A 3 -18.08 33.17 7.63
C GLN A 3 -17.52 33.07 7.01
N LEU A 4 -17.17 32.81 7.43
CA LEU A 4 -16.35 32.50 6.76
C LEU A 4 -16.57 32.08 5.63
N ALA A 5 -15.94 32.40 4.98
CA ALA A 5 -16.29 32.13 3.77
C ALA A 5 -16.61 30.81 3.66
N PRO A 6 -17.49 30.57 3.14
CA PRO A 6 -17.92 29.24 3.16
C PRO A 6 -17.24 28.46 2.11
N ILE A 7 -16.16 27.88 2.51
CA ILE A 7 -15.56 26.82 1.71
C ILE A 7 -16.34 25.57 2.04
N PRO A 8 -16.89 24.90 1.04
CA PRO A 8 -17.58 23.64 1.30
C PRO A 8 -16.68 22.63 1.98
N CYS A 9 -17.25 21.81 2.83
CA CYS A 9 -16.48 20.87 3.60
C CYS A 9 -15.65 19.93 2.75
N ASP A 10 -16.21 19.42 1.67
CA ASP A 10 -15.48 18.52 0.81
C ASP A 10 -14.33 19.22 0.10
N GLN A 11 -14.48 20.48 -0.28
CA GLN A 11 -13.40 21.26 -0.87
C GLN A 11 -12.27 21.46 0.13
N LEU A 12 -12.62 21.76 1.38
CA LEU A 12 -11.62 21.93 2.41
C LEU A 12 -10.90 20.62 2.66
N MET A 13 -11.61 19.50 2.66
CA MET A 13 -10.99 18.21 2.84
C MET A 13 -9.99 17.88 1.73
N LEU A 14 -10.30 18.22 0.50
CA LEU A 14 -9.37 18.01 -0.60
C LEU A 14 -8.11 18.85 -0.44
N MET A 15 -8.24 20.08 0.04
CA MET A 15 -7.09 20.93 0.28
C MET A 15 -6.18 20.37 1.36
N VAL A 16 -6.77 19.77 2.39
CA VAL A 16 -6.00 19.22 3.51
C VAL A 16 -5.47 17.83 3.18
N ARG A 17 -6.30 17.00 2.56
CA ARG A 17 -5.94 15.61 2.30
C ARG A 17 -5.17 15.43 1.00
N GLY A 18 -5.34 16.35 0.06
CA GLY A 18 -4.73 16.29 -1.26
C GLY A 18 -5.63 15.62 -2.27
N LYS A 19 -5.69 14.30 -2.25
CA LYS A 19 -6.45 13.55 -3.24
C LYS A 19 -7.67 12.90 -2.63
N ASP A 20 -8.81 12.95 -3.33
CA ASP A 20 -10.00 12.23 -2.89
C ASP A 20 -10.11 10.85 -3.54
N LYS A 21 -9.32 10.59 -4.56
CA LYS A 21 -9.25 9.29 -5.21
C LYS A 21 -7.78 8.87 -5.31
N LEU A 22 -7.56 7.58 -5.29
CA LEU A 22 -6.22 7.02 -5.35
C LEU A 22 -6.13 6.09 -6.55
N SER A 23 -5.50 6.58 -7.62
CA SER A 23 -5.30 5.77 -8.80
C SER A 23 -4.13 4.82 -8.59
N ALA A 24 -4.03 3.82 -9.48
CA ALA A 24 -2.86 2.94 -9.45
C ALA A 24 -1.57 3.73 -9.63
N ALA A 25 -1.57 4.72 -10.53
CA ALA A 25 -0.38 5.54 -10.76
C ALA A 25 0.03 6.30 -9.51
N ASP A 26 -0.95 6.87 -8.80
CA ASP A 26 -0.66 7.58 -7.55
C ASP A 26 -0.01 6.67 -6.54
N LEU A 27 -0.51 5.44 -6.42
CA LEU A 27 0.03 4.49 -5.46
C LEU A 27 1.40 3.99 -5.88
N LEU A 28 1.62 3.77 -7.18
CA LEU A 28 2.93 3.36 -7.67
C LEU A 28 4.01 4.38 -7.33
N ASP A 29 3.66 5.66 -7.38
CA ASP A 29 4.62 6.72 -7.06
C ASP A 29 5.01 6.73 -5.59
N CYS A 30 4.28 6.02 -4.73
CA CYS A 30 4.60 5.96 -3.32
C CYS A 30 5.74 5.01 -3.00
N PHE A 31 6.15 4.16 -3.94
CA PHE A 31 7.13 3.11 -3.69
C PHE A 31 8.42 3.35 -4.45
N GLY A 32 9.54 3.01 -3.82
CA GLY A 32 10.86 3.11 -4.45
C GLY A 32 11.22 1.82 -5.17
N PHE A 33 10.59 1.58 -6.31
CA PHE A 33 10.82 0.34 -7.06
C PHE A 33 12.26 0.21 -7.54
N ASP A 34 12.90 1.33 -7.89
CA ASP A 34 14.25 1.29 -8.44
C ASP A 34 15.28 0.81 -7.42
N GLY A 35 15.02 1.04 -6.14
CA GLY A 35 15.92 0.62 -5.08
C GLY A 35 15.51 -0.65 -4.37
N ALA A 36 14.57 -1.41 -4.94
CA ALA A 36 14.05 -2.61 -4.29
C ALA A 36 15.14 -3.67 -4.17
N GLU A 37 15.18 -4.36 -3.03
CA GLU A 37 16.16 -5.41 -2.80
C GLU A 37 15.91 -6.64 -3.66
N SER A 38 14.65 -6.91 -4.02
CA SER A 38 14.30 -7.99 -4.92
C SER A 38 13.55 -7.42 -6.11
N PRO A 39 14.24 -7.17 -7.23
CA PRO A 39 13.58 -6.61 -8.41
C PRO A 39 12.44 -7.46 -8.95
N THR A 40 12.57 -8.78 -8.86
CA THR A 40 11.53 -9.70 -9.36
C THR A 40 10.24 -9.53 -8.56
N VAL A 41 10.34 -9.54 -7.23
CA VAL A 41 9.16 -9.39 -6.38
C VAL A 41 8.62 -7.97 -6.48
N ALA A 42 9.49 -6.98 -6.62
CA ALA A 42 9.04 -5.61 -6.83
C ALA A 42 8.23 -5.49 -8.11
N ALA A 43 8.60 -6.21 -9.16
CA ALA A 43 7.82 -6.22 -10.40
C ALA A 43 6.45 -6.85 -10.19
N TYR A 44 6.36 -7.90 -9.37
CA TYR A 44 5.07 -8.47 -9.03
C TYR A 44 4.19 -7.46 -8.28
N LEU A 45 4.78 -6.72 -7.35
CA LEU A 45 4.03 -5.70 -6.63
C LEU A 45 3.53 -4.61 -7.56
N ARG A 46 4.37 -4.17 -8.49
CA ARG A 46 3.97 -3.18 -9.49
C ARG A 46 2.78 -3.67 -10.29
N ASP A 47 2.80 -4.93 -10.71
CA ASP A 47 1.68 -5.52 -11.46
C ASP A 47 0.41 -5.57 -10.64
N VAL A 48 0.52 -6.00 -9.38
CA VAL A 48 -0.65 -6.11 -8.51
C VAL A 48 -1.26 -4.73 -8.28
N ILE A 49 -0.45 -3.71 -8.06
CA ILE A 49 -0.97 -2.36 -7.87
C ILE A 49 -1.62 -1.86 -9.16
N THR A 50 -1.04 -2.18 -10.30
CA THR A 50 -1.54 -1.68 -11.59
C THR A 50 -2.89 -2.27 -11.95
N THR A 51 -3.08 -3.56 -11.73
CA THR A 51 -4.27 -4.25 -12.26
C THR A 51 -5.02 -5.11 -11.24
N GLY A 52 -4.47 -5.34 -10.06
CA GLY A 52 -5.00 -6.34 -9.14
C GLY A 52 -5.75 -5.80 -7.94
N LEU A 53 -5.86 -4.49 -7.78
CA LEU A 53 -6.48 -3.90 -6.58
C LEU A 53 -7.62 -2.99 -6.95
N THR A 54 -8.68 -3.03 -6.15
CA THR A 54 -9.74 -2.02 -6.21
C THR A 54 -9.24 -0.73 -5.58
N GLU A 55 -10.00 0.36 -5.75
CA GLU A 55 -9.63 1.62 -5.11
C GLU A 55 -9.63 1.49 -3.61
N GLU A 56 -10.61 0.79 -3.04
CA GLU A 56 -10.61 0.57 -1.59
C GLU A 56 -9.35 -0.16 -1.14
N GLN A 57 -8.95 -1.17 -1.87
CA GLN A 57 -7.74 -1.92 -1.54
C GLN A 57 -6.49 -1.08 -1.68
N ARG A 58 -6.46 -0.17 -2.66
CA ARG A 58 -5.34 0.75 -2.80
C ARG A 58 -5.22 1.67 -1.58
N TRP A 59 -6.34 2.21 -1.09
CA TRP A 59 -6.32 3.02 0.13
C TRP A 59 -5.86 2.21 1.33
N LEU A 60 -6.30 0.94 1.42
CA LEU A 60 -5.86 0.07 2.52
C LEU A 60 -4.36 -0.21 2.43
N LEU A 61 -3.84 -0.40 1.23
CA LEU A 61 -2.41 -0.62 1.05
C LEU A 61 -1.61 0.61 1.48
N LEU A 62 -2.04 1.80 1.09
CA LEU A 62 -1.38 3.03 1.53
C LEU A 62 -1.38 3.13 3.05
N ARG A 63 -2.52 2.87 3.67
CA ARG A 63 -2.63 2.91 5.12
C ARG A 63 -1.75 1.86 5.78
N TRP A 64 -1.70 0.67 5.21
CA TRP A 64 -0.91 -0.43 5.75
C TRP A 64 0.58 -0.11 5.75
N CYS A 65 1.08 0.52 4.70
CA CYS A 65 2.51 0.76 4.61
C CYS A 65 2.95 2.13 5.14
N THR A 66 2.03 3.08 5.33
CA THR A 66 2.41 4.43 5.76
C THR A 66 1.67 4.90 7.01
N ALA A 67 0.66 4.17 7.45
CA ALA A 67 -0.27 4.58 8.52
C ALA A 67 -1.07 5.84 8.16
N ARG A 68 -1.11 6.21 6.88
CA ARG A 68 -1.84 7.39 6.43
C ARG A 68 -3.17 6.99 5.80
N SER A 69 -4.21 7.78 6.09
CA SER A 69 -5.52 7.61 5.47
C SER A 69 -5.71 8.54 4.28
N ALA A 70 -4.71 9.33 3.95
CA ALA A 70 -4.80 10.30 2.87
C ALA A 70 -3.44 10.45 2.22
N LEU A 71 -3.44 10.87 0.97
CA LEU A 71 -2.20 11.10 0.22
C LEU A 71 -2.13 12.59 -0.09
N PRO A 72 -1.04 13.28 0.30
CA PRO A 72 -0.87 14.68 -0.07
C PRO A 72 -0.85 14.85 -1.60
N ALA A 73 -1.25 16.02 -2.07
CA ALA A 73 -1.32 16.28 -3.50
C ALA A 73 0.00 16.04 -4.21
N ASN A 74 1.12 16.27 -3.52
CA ASN A 74 2.45 16.08 -4.08
C ASN A 74 3.03 14.69 -3.81
N GLY A 75 2.23 13.78 -3.28
CA GLY A 75 2.71 12.45 -2.93
C GLY A 75 3.40 12.42 -1.58
N LEU A 76 4.12 11.34 -1.33
CA LEU A 76 4.84 11.17 -0.07
C LEU A 76 6.16 11.92 -0.12
N ALA A 77 6.55 12.50 1.02
CA ALA A 77 7.85 13.16 1.13
C ALA A 77 8.99 12.17 0.95
N LYS A 78 8.78 10.93 1.42
CA LYS A 78 9.74 9.85 1.26
C LYS A 78 8.98 8.64 0.74
N ARG A 79 9.49 8.03 -0.32
CA ARG A 79 8.90 6.82 -0.87
C ARG A 79 9.13 5.64 0.05
N VAL A 80 8.21 4.69 -0.01
CA VAL A 80 8.33 3.45 0.76
C VAL A 80 9.46 2.61 0.18
N THR A 81 10.36 2.17 1.04
CA THR A 81 11.50 1.34 0.65
C THR A 81 11.05 -0.12 0.63
N LEU A 82 11.42 -0.84 -0.43
CA LEU A 82 11.05 -2.24 -0.59
C LEU A 82 12.25 -3.12 -0.24
N LEU A 83 12.10 -3.86 0.86
CA LEU A 83 13.13 -4.74 1.38
C LEU A 83 12.75 -6.19 1.12
N ARG A 84 13.74 -7.07 1.14
CA ARG A 84 13.49 -8.49 1.04
C ARG A 84 13.28 -9.05 2.43
N LYS A 85 12.17 -9.77 2.61
CA LYS A 85 11.91 -10.44 3.87
C LYS A 85 12.59 -11.81 3.86
N VAL A 86 13.44 -12.03 4.84
CA VAL A 86 14.12 -13.32 4.99
C VAL A 86 13.16 -14.28 5.66
N THR A 87 12.95 -15.44 5.03
CA THR A 87 12.11 -16.49 5.59
C THR A 87 12.99 -17.70 5.90
N PRO A 88 12.54 -18.61 6.78
CA PRO A 88 13.32 -19.81 7.07
C PRO A 88 13.61 -20.60 5.79
N SER A 89 14.78 -21.21 5.74
CA SER A 89 15.24 -21.88 4.52
C SER A 89 14.39 -23.11 4.20
N ASP A 90 13.71 -23.68 5.19
CA ASP A 90 12.84 -24.84 5.00
C ASP A 90 11.39 -24.48 4.75
N ALA A 91 11.09 -23.17 4.61
CA ALA A 91 9.73 -22.70 4.40
C ALA A 91 9.58 -22.15 2.99
N THR A 92 8.38 -22.27 2.44
CA THR A 92 8.05 -21.69 1.15
C THR A 92 7.68 -20.23 1.36
N PRO A 93 8.41 -19.30 0.74
CA PRO A 93 8.10 -17.87 0.93
C PRO A 93 6.65 -17.52 0.59
N ASP A 94 6.02 -18.27 -0.32
CA ASP A 94 4.64 -18.00 -0.74
C ASP A 94 3.65 -18.11 0.40
N GLN A 95 4.02 -18.70 1.52
CA GLN A 95 3.14 -18.87 2.66
C GLN A 95 3.31 -17.77 3.71
N TRP A 96 4.23 -16.85 3.50
CA TRP A 96 4.55 -15.81 4.47
C TRP A 96 3.92 -14.49 4.06
N LEU A 97 3.45 -13.74 5.08
CA LEU A 97 2.88 -12.42 4.84
C LEU A 97 3.98 -11.39 4.65
N PRO A 98 3.73 -10.35 3.86
CA PRO A 98 4.62 -9.20 3.85
C PRO A 98 4.49 -8.43 5.16
N GLU A 99 5.48 -7.62 5.48
CA GLU A 99 5.47 -6.83 6.71
C GLU A 99 5.72 -5.36 6.38
N ALA A 100 4.99 -4.48 7.05
CA ALA A 100 5.17 -3.05 6.89
C ALA A 100 5.74 -2.47 8.18
N HIS A 101 6.70 -1.57 8.04
CA HIS A 101 7.29 -0.82 9.15
C HIS A 101 6.99 0.65 8.91
N THR A 102 5.85 1.10 9.41
CA THR A 102 5.34 2.44 9.10
C THR A 102 6.22 3.53 9.68
N CYS A 103 6.91 3.25 10.81
CA CYS A 103 7.80 4.25 11.44
C CYS A 103 8.97 4.60 10.55
N THR A 104 9.50 3.64 9.80
CA THR A 104 10.67 3.83 8.96
C THR A 104 10.33 3.96 7.49
N GLY A 105 9.08 3.70 7.11
CA GLY A 105 8.67 3.76 5.71
C GLY A 105 9.22 2.60 4.89
N GLU A 106 9.20 1.39 5.45
CA GLU A 106 9.75 0.21 4.80
C GLU A 106 8.72 -0.89 4.71
N VAL A 107 8.79 -1.69 3.65
CA VAL A 107 7.97 -2.88 3.48
C VAL A 107 8.89 -4.03 3.15
N GLU A 108 8.76 -5.13 3.89
CA GLU A 108 9.51 -6.35 3.64
C GLU A 108 8.65 -7.33 2.88
N LEU A 109 9.15 -7.80 1.76
CA LEU A 109 8.42 -8.72 0.90
C LEU A 109 9.18 -10.06 0.83
N PRO A 110 8.50 -11.16 1.17
CA PRO A 110 9.09 -12.50 0.91
C PRO A 110 9.39 -12.68 -0.57
N GLU A 111 10.26 -13.63 -0.87
CA GLU A 111 10.64 -13.94 -2.25
C GLU A 111 9.54 -14.79 -2.90
N TYR A 112 8.39 -14.20 -3.13
CA TYR A 112 7.26 -14.92 -3.73
C TYR A 112 7.63 -15.48 -5.09
N SER A 113 7.06 -16.64 -5.40
CA SER A 113 7.36 -17.34 -6.64
C SER A 113 6.61 -16.79 -7.83
N CYS A 114 5.52 -16.05 -7.59
CA CYS A 114 4.69 -15.50 -8.66
C CYS A 114 3.87 -14.34 -8.15
N ARG A 115 3.31 -13.59 -9.09
CA ARG A 115 2.48 -12.44 -8.79
C ARG A 115 1.26 -12.83 -7.95
N GLU A 116 0.65 -13.97 -8.26
CA GLU A 116 -0.57 -14.42 -7.57
C GLU A 116 -0.30 -14.70 -6.09
N ALA A 117 0.87 -15.25 -5.79
CA ALA A 117 1.25 -15.49 -4.40
C ALA A 117 1.39 -14.17 -3.64
N LEU A 118 2.03 -13.18 -4.26
CA LEU A 118 2.16 -11.87 -3.64
C LEU A 118 0.78 -11.25 -3.41
N GLN A 119 -0.08 -11.30 -4.42
CA GLN A 119 -1.41 -10.69 -4.30
C GLN A 119 -2.20 -11.33 -3.18
N ARG A 120 -2.19 -12.65 -3.11
CA ARG A 120 -2.93 -13.38 -2.07
C ARG A 120 -2.45 -13.00 -0.68
N GLN A 121 -1.14 -12.98 -0.47
CA GLN A 121 -0.60 -12.70 0.85
C GLN A 121 -0.73 -11.22 1.20
N LEU A 122 -0.60 -10.35 0.22
CA LEU A 122 -0.81 -8.92 0.47
C LEU A 122 -2.24 -8.65 0.91
N LEU A 123 -3.23 -9.22 0.21
CA LEU A 123 -4.62 -9.03 0.59
C LEU A 123 -4.90 -9.60 1.98
N ARG A 124 -4.28 -10.72 2.33
CA ARG A 124 -4.41 -11.26 3.69
C ARG A 124 -3.84 -10.29 4.73
N ALA A 125 -2.72 -9.67 4.44
CA ALA A 125 -2.14 -8.69 5.37
C ALA A 125 -3.08 -7.50 5.56
N LEU A 126 -3.71 -7.04 4.47
CA LEU A 126 -4.67 -5.95 4.56
C LEU A 126 -5.90 -6.35 5.35
N GLU A 127 -6.38 -7.59 5.15
CA GLU A 127 -7.51 -8.09 5.93
C GLU A 127 -7.20 -8.11 7.42
N GLU A 128 -6.00 -8.56 7.78
CA GLU A 128 -5.61 -8.62 9.18
C GLU A 128 -5.54 -7.22 9.79
N MET A 129 -5.11 -6.24 9.02
CA MET A 129 -5.07 -4.87 9.50
C MET A 129 -6.45 -4.35 9.87
N VAL A 130 -7.47 -4.71 9.11
CA VAL A 130 -8.84 -4.23 9.36
C VAL A 130 -9.66 -5.20 10.18
N GLY A 131 -9.05 -6.19 10.81
CA GLY A 131 -9.74 -7.12 11.69
C GLY A 131 -10.29 -8.35 11.00
N GLY A 132 -9.90 -8.59 9.77
CA GLY A 132 -10.24 -9.84 9.09
C GLY A 132 -11.64 -9.94 8.57
N ALA A 133 -12.46 -8.90 8.72
CA ALA A 133 -13.87 -9.01 8.36
C ALA A 133 -14.20 -8.48 6.97
N ARG A 134 -13.37 -7.62 6.43
CA ARG A 134 -13.78 -6.81 5.29
C ARG A 134 -13.85 -7.58 4.00
N PHE A 135 -12.90 -8.46 3.76
CA PHE A 135 -12.86 -9.22 2.52
C PHE A 135 -13.41 -10.63 2.69
N GLY A 136 -13.13 -11.22 3.84
CA GLY A 136 -13.51 -12.60 4.05
C GLY A 136 -14.99 -12.81 4.23
N MET A 137 -15.70 -11.79 4.64
CA MET A 137 -17.13 -11.87 4.90
C MET A 137 -17.97 -11.45 3.72
N LEU A 138 -17.35 -10.97 2.71
CA LEU A 138 -18.11 -10.47 1.53
C LEU A 138 -18.33 -11.54 0.47
#